data_3a4863ea9773e83144ee95d73f652051
#
_entry.id   3a4863ea9773e83144ee95d73f652051
#
_cell.length_a   1.000
_cell.length_b   1.000
_cell.length_c   1.000
_cell.angle_alpha   90.00
_cell.angle_beta   90.00
_cell.angle_gamma   90.00
#
_symmetry.space_group_name_H-M   'P 1'
#
loop_
_entity.id
_entity.type
_entity.pdbx_description
1 polymer ?
#
loop_
_entity_poly.entity_id
_entity_poly.type
_entity_poly.pdbx_seq_one_letter_code
_entity_poly.pdbx_strand_id
1 'polypeptide(L)'
;MDRRIGAVGLTIGLTLAAALPALAQDSSPAAGGWTTVVSGLDSPRSLAWGPDGTLYVAEAGAGGDQCMETPRGNACVGMTSGISAIKDGKATKVVSGLVSVATGSGPESEILGTADVSVDKDGTIYFPTPLGGSPDFRATLPEPVAAEMGRIWKQTSDGTLTEVADIAAFEAANNPDQKDPGSEIDSDPNSVAVTPDGSLLVADAGGNDLLMVAPDGTVTLGAVFPATMVVAPPDPTKSPDPNASPAMMPMQSVPTNVILGPDGAAYVSQLTGFPFPAGQAVIWRVEKGKDPTVYATGLTNVMDIAFGPDGTLYAVEFSKNGITSGDPTGALMSIPAGGGAATEMASAGLIAPGGVAVDPNGVIYVTNGSVMPGGGSIVTLNQ
;
A
#
# COMPACT_ATOMS: atom_id res chain seq x y z
N MET A 1 8.03 -34.11 20.45
CA MET A 1 8.54 -33.77 19.11
C MET A 1 7.65 -32.63 18.62
N ASP A 2 7.92 -31.45 19.16
CA ASP A 2 7.14 -30.25 18.83
C ASP A 2 7.78 -29.57 17.62
N ARG A 3 7.13 -29.68 16.47
CA ARG A 3 7.41 -28.81 15.33
C ARG A 3 6.51 -27.59 15.45
N ARG A 4 7.01 -26.56 16.14
CA ARG A 4 6.48 -25.20 15.98
C ARG A 4 7.02 -24.69 14.65
N ILE A 5 6.22 -24.74 13.61
CA ILE A 5 6.44 -23.98 12.38
C ILE A 5 6.03 -22.55 12.75
N GLY A 6 7.01 -21.69 12.92
CA GLY A 6 6.79 -20.28 13.21
C GLY A 6 6.12 -19.60 12.02
N ALA A 7 5.17 -18.73 12.33
CA ALA A 7 4.54 -17.82 11.40
C ALA A 7 5.61 -17.12 10.55
N VAL A 8 5.54 -17.29 9.24
CA VAL A 8 6.31 -16.51 8.27
C VAL A 8 5.52 -15.24 8.03
N GLY A 9 5.54 -14.35 9.03
CA GLY A 9 5.08 -13.00 8.80
C GLY A 9 5.90 -12.38 7.67
N LEU A 10 5.22 -11.74 6.73
CA LEU A 10 5.77 -11.11 5.54
C LEU A 10 6.79 -10.03 5.93
N THR A 11 8.04 -10.39 6.11
CA THR A 11 9.14 -9.43 6.25
C THR A 11 9.58 -9.05 4.85
N ILE A 12 9.16 -7.89 4.37
CA ILE A 12 9.79 -7.25 3.21
C ILE A 12 11.12 -6.68 3.70
N GLY A 13 12.12 -7.55 3.84
CA GLY A 13 13.50 -7.14 4.04
C GLY A 13 14.04 -6.61 2.71
N LEU A 14 13.94 -5.30 2.45
CA LEU A 14 14.58 -4.67 1.31
C LEU A 14 16.06 -4.52 1.64
N THR A 15 16.91 -5.42 1.17
CA THR A 15 18.37 -5.21 1.20
C THR A 15 18.75 -4.18 0.12
N LEU A 16 18.54 -2.89 0.41
CA LEU A 16 19.06 -1.80 -0.41
C LEU A 16 20.46 -1.41 0.07
N ALA A 17 21.48 -2.16 -0.34
CA ALA A 17 22.87 -1.77 -0.17
C ALA A 17 23.25 -0.68 -1.21
N ALA A 18 22.65 0.51 -1.09
CA ALA A 18 23.13 1.69 -1.81
C ALA A 18 23.26 2.84 -0.81
N ALA A 19 24.48 3.30 -0.60
CA ALA A 19 24.71 4.57 0.10
C ALA A 19 24.05 5.69 -0.71
N LEU A 20 22.87 6.14 -0.28
CA LEU A 20 22.22 7.30 -0.86
C LEU A 20 23.00 8.56 -0.45
N PRO A 21 23.42 9.41 -1.38
CA PRO A 21 23.98 10.70 -1.04
C PRO A 21 22.91 11.56 -0.36
N ALA A 22 23.26 12.29 0.69
CA ALA A 22 22.40 13.31 1.29
C ALA A 22 22.00 14.30 0.18
N LEU A 23 20.72 14.28 -0.21
CA LEU A 23 20.20 15.17 -1.24
C LEU A 23 20.11 16.58 -0.67
N ALA A 24 21.04 17.44 -1.09
CA ALA A 24 20.85 18.87 -1.01
C ALA A 24 19.64 19.26 -1.88
N GLN A 25 18.78 20.16 -1.36
CA GLN A 25 17.69 20.77 -2.11
C GLN A 25 18.24 21.53 -3.33
N ASP A 26 18.21 20.88 -4.49
CA ASP A 26 18.50 21.53 -5.76
C ASP A 26 17.27 21.34 -6.66
N SER A 27 16.71 22.46 -7.12
CA SER A 27 15.57 22.52 -8.03
C SER A 27 15.95 22.17 -9.49
N SER A 28 16.87 21.23 -9.64
CA SER A 28 17.19 20.65 -10.94
C SER A 28 16.08 19.68 -11.37
N PRO A 29 15.69 19.63 -12.66
CA PRO A 29 14.72 18.65 -13.13
C PRO A 29 15.21 17.24 -12.77
N ALA A 30 14.36 16.47 -12.11
CA ALA A 30 14.67 15.09 -11.75
C ALA A 30 15.01 14.30 -13.03
N ALA A 31 16.00 13.41 -12.95
CA ALA A 31 16.31 12.52 -14.07
C ALA A 31 15.05 11.75 -14.47
N GLY A 32 14.70 11.70 -15.77
CA GLY A 32 13.53 10.96 -16.26
C GLY A 32 12.32 11.82 -16.64
N GLY A 33 12.44 13.15 -16.68
CA GLY A 33 11.34 14.02 -17.12
C GLY A 33 10.29 14.32 -16.03
N TRP A 34 10.65 14.18 -14.76
CA TRP A 34 9.79 14.52 -13.62
C TRP A 34 9.99 15.96 -13.16
N THR A 35 8.90 16.60 -12.72
CA THR A 35 8.93 17.88 -12.00
C THR A 35 8.48 17.67 -10.57
N THR A 36 9.29 18.14 -9.60
CA THR A 36 8.92 18.06 -8.18
C THR A 36 7.85 19.11 -7.86
N VAL A 37 6.74 18.64 -7.29
CA VAL A 37 5.64 19.47 -6.79
C VAL A 37 5.90 19.91 -5.35
N VAL A 38 6.30 18.95 -4.50
CA VAL A 38 6.63 19.16 -3.09
C VAL A 38 7.65 18.11 -2.64
N SER A 39 8.51 18.45 -1.69
CA SER A 39 9.52 17.56 -1.10
C SER A 39 9.53 17.68 0.43
N GLY A 40 10.30 16.81 1.09
CA GLY A 40 10.42 16.79 2.55
C GLY A 40 9.25 16.08 3.24
N LEU A 41 8.57 15.16 2.53
CA LEU A 41 7.50 14.35 3.09
C LEU A 41 8.07 13.14 3.85
N ASP A 42 7.35 12.71 4.89
CA ASP A 42 7.73 11.58 5.75
C ASP A 42 7.11 10.28 5.23
N SER A 43 7.84 9.55 4.38
CA SER A 43 7.38 8.27 3.82
C SER A 43 6.01 8.38 3.14
N PRO A 44 5.86 9.21 2.08
CA PRO A 44 4.58 9.47 1.44
C PRO A 44 4.03 8.21 0.75
N ARG A 45 2.75 7.96 0.96
CA ARG A 45 2.00 6.82 0.44
C ARG A 45 1.02 7.28 -0.64
N SER A 46 -0.22 6.80 -0.60
CA SER A 46 -1.25 7.11 -1.58
C SER A 46 -1.65 8.60 -1.61
N LEU A 47 -2.29 8.98 -2.68
CA LEU A 47 -2.75 10.34 -3.02
C LEU A 47 -4.25 10.35 -3.30
N ALA A 48 -4.97 11.39 -2.88
CA ALA A 48 -6.35 11.59 -3.26
C ALA A 48 -6.68 13.07 -3.53
N TRP A 49 -7.58 13.30 -4.47
CA TRP A 49 -8.16 14.62 -4.71
C TRP A 49 -9.38 14.85 -3.82
N GLY A 50 -9.40 15.96 -3.12
CA GLY A 50 -10.60 16.43 -2.43
C GLY A 50 -11.57 17.14 -3.39
N PRO A 51 -12.81 17.36 -2.97
CA PRO A 51 -13.87 17.97 -3.80
C PRO A 51 -13.58 19.42 -4.18
N ASP A 52 -12.72 20.10 -3.45
CA ASP A 52 -12.27 21.48 -3.71
C ASP A 52 -11.03 21.56 -4.59
N GLY A 53 -10.52 20.42 -5.11
CA GLY A 53 -9.30 20.33 -5.89
C GLY A 53 -8.01 20.34 -5.06
N THR A 54 -8.08 20.20 -3.74
CA THR A 54 -6.92 19.99 -2.90
C THR A 54 -6.39 18.57 -3.07
N LEU A 55 -5.07 18.42 -3.28
CA LEU A 55 -4.43 17.10 -3.28
C LEU A 55 -4.02 16.74 -1.85
N TYR A 56 -4.42 15.56 -1.40
CA TYR A 56 -4.05 14.99 -0.11
C TYR A 56 -3.02 13.88 -0.30
N VAL A 57 -2.11 13.73 0.66
CA VAL A 57 -1.13 12.64 0.70
C VAL A 57 -1.11 12.00 2.08
N ALA A 58 -1.20 10.69 2.13
CA ALA A 58 -0.94 9.91 3.34
C ALA A 58 0.58 9.84 3.58
N GLU A 59 1.02 10.03 4.81
CA GLU A 59 2.41 9.93 5.21
C GLU A 59 2.54 8.91 6.34
N ALA A 60 3.26 7.82 6.11
CA ALA A 60 3.46 6.77 7.11
C ALA A 60 4.34 7.22 8.28
N GLY A 61 5.03 8.37 8.13
CA GLY A 61 5.85 8.95 9.19
C GLY A 61 7.29 8.46 9.19
N ALA A 62 7.90 8.49 10.37
CA ALA A 62 9.33 8.21 10.57
C ALA A 62 9.60 7.26 11.76
N GLY A 63 8.55 6.62 12.32
CA GLY A 63 8.69 5.97 13.62
C GLY A 63 8.94 6.97 14.75
N GLY A 64 9.70 6.57 15.76
CA GLY A 64 10.04 7.44 16.90
C GLY A 64 11.10 6.85 17.81
N ASP A 65 11.14 7.36 19.04
CA ASP A 65 12.22 7.03 20.01
C ASP A 65 11.84 5.89 20.97
N GLN A 66 10.59 5.43 20.97
CA GLN A 66 10.14 4.34 21.84
C GLN A 66 10.35 3.01 21.14
N CYS A 67 11.51 2.40 21.34
CA CYS A 67 11.90 1.17 20.68
C CYS A 67 11.67 -0.07 21.55
N MET A 68 11.24 -1.17 20.92
CA MET A 68 11.04 -2.48 21.53
C MET A 68 11.59 -3.57 20.61
N GLU A 69 12.08 -4.64 21.21
CA GLU A 69 12.47 -5.85 20.48
C GLU A 69 11.23 -6.61 20.03
N THR A 70 11.16 -6.96 18.74
CA THR A 70 10.11 -7.81 18.17
C THR A 70 10.73 -8.98 17.42
N PRO A 71 9.94 -10.02 17.08
CA PRO A 71 10.44 -11.12 16.24
C PRO A 71 10.96 -10.67 14.87
N ARG A 72 10.55 -9.47 14.42
CA ARG A 72 11.00 -8.86 13.15
C ARG A 72 12.16 -7.89 13.32
N GLY A 73 12.75 -7.80 14.51
CA GLY A 73 13.82 -6.86 14.84
C GLY A 73 13.33 -5.73 15.74
N ASN A 74 14.16 -4.69 15.88
CA ASN A 74 13.82 -3.56 16.72
C ASN A 74 12.76 -2.68 16.06
N ALA A 75 11.62 -2.50 16.71
CA ALA A 75 10.53 -1.65 16.26
C ALA A 75 10.48 -0.37 17.10
N CYS A 76 10.54 0.79 16.46
CA CYS A 76 10.56 2.10 17.11
C CYS A 76 9.26 2.86 16.80
N VAL A 77 8.49 3.14 17.85
CA VAL A 77 7.17 3.77 17.77
C VAL A 77 7.28 5.27 17.98
N GLY A 78 6.55 6.03 17.19
CA GLY A 78 6.35 7.47 17.32
C GLY A 78 4.94 7.88 16.88
N MET A 79 4.65 9.18 17.01
CA MET A 79 3.40 9.80 16.60
C MET A 79 3.65 10.72 15.40
N THR A 80 4.30 10.20 14.36
CA THR A 80 4.81 10.98 13.21
C THR A 80 4.01 10.75 11.93
N SER A 81 3.09 9.78 11.90
CA SER A 81 2.21 9.54 10.77
C SER A 81 1.09 10.60 10.68
N GLY A 82 0.47 10.70 9.51
CA GLY A 82 -0.63 11.64 9.28
C GLY A 82 -0.94 11.87 7.81
N ILE A 83 -1.74 12.92 7.55
CA ILE A 83 -2.14 13.31 6.19
C ILE A 83 -1.80 14.78 5.98
N SER A 84 -1.22 15.11 4.83
CA SER A 84 -0.94 16.47 4.40
C SER A 84 -1.82 16.89 3.22
N ALA A 85 -2.31 18.11 3.26
CA ALA A 85 -2.90 18.80 2.11
C ALA A 85 -1.80 19.54 1.34
N ILE A 86 -1.80 19.39 0.02
CA ILE A 86 -0.83 20.02 -0.88
C ILE A 86 -1.51 21.15 -1.61
N LYS A 87 -1.00 22.35 -1.41
CA LYS A 87 -1.50 23.55 -2.08
C LYS A 87 -0.33 24.48 -2.41
N ASP A 88 -0.28 24.97 -3.64
CA ASP A 88 0.75 25.91 -4.12
C ASP A 88 2.19 25.42 -3.82
N GLY A 89 2.45 24.12 -4.01
CA GLY A 89 3.75 23.47 -3.78
C GLY A 89 4.15 23.36 -2.30
N LYS A 90 3.19 23.50 -1.38
CA LYS A 90 3.42 23.37 0.06
C LYS A 90 2.56 22.25 0.66
N ALA A 91 3.19 21.45 1.52
CA ALA A 91 2.49 20.48 2.37
C ALA A 91 2.08 21.13 3.69
N THR A 92 0.84 20.87 4.12
CA THR A 92 0.32 21.27 5.44
C THR A 92 -0.36 20.09 6.07
N LYS A 93 0.08 19.64 7.24
CA LYS A 93 -0.55 18.55 7.99
C LYS A 93 -1.99 18.92 8.35
N VAL A 94 -2.94 18.12 7.92
CA VAL A 94 -4.37 18.24 8.24
C VAL A 94 -4.84 17.15 9.22
N VAL A 95 -4.18 15.98 9.18
CA VAL A 95 -4.25 14.94 10.22
C VAL A 95 -2.83 14.70 10.72
N SER A 96 -2.63 14.68 12.04
CA SER A 96 -1.31 14.52 12.64
C SER A 96 -1.40 13.79 13.98
N GLY A 97 -0.25 13.32 14.44
CA GLY A 97 -0.18 12.61 15.72
C GLY A 97 -0.73 11.18 15.64
N LEU A 98 -0.68 10.57 14.45
CA LEU A 98 -1.01 9.15 14.27
C LEU A 98 0.22 8.29 14.52
N VAL A 99 -0.02 7.05 14.92
CA VAL A 99 1.03 6.05 15.15
C VAL A 99 1.86 5.82 13.88
N SER A 100 3.16 5.79 14.07
CA SER A 100 4.16 5.37 13.09
C SER A 100 5.10 4.39 13.74
N VAL A 101 5.36 3.26 13.10
CA VAL A 101 6.27 2.22 13.59
C VAL A 101 7.35 1.99 12.56
N ALA A 102 8.60 2.28 12.90
CA ALA A 102 9.75 1.97 12.07
C ALA A 102 10.42 0.69 12.57
N THR A 103 10.57 -0.32 11.69
CA THR A 103 11.31 -1.55 11.98
C THR A 103 12.61 -1.59 11.18
N GLY A 104 13.66 -2.14 11.78
CA GLY A 104 14.97 -2.17 11.15
C GLY A 104 15.75 -0.86 11.30
N SER A 105 16.82 -0.70 10.54
CA SER A 105 17.65 0.51 10.51
C SER A 105 18.20 0.77 9.11
N GLY A 106 18.28 2.04 8.74
CA GLY A 106 18.81 2.47 7.44
C GLY A 106 17.87 2.12 6.27
N PRO A 107 18.42 1.75 5.12
CA PRO A 107 17.64 1.50 3.90
C PRO A 107 16.71 0.29 3.96
N GLU A 108 16.88 -0.57 4.96
CA GLU A 108 16.07 -1.78 5.19
C GLU A 108 14.92 -1.53 6.17
N SER A 109 14.70 -0.29 6.59
CA SER A 109 13.62 0.01 7.52
C SER A 109 12.27 -0.06 6.82
N GLU A 110 11.35 -0.81 7.42
CA GLU A 110 9.94 -0.78 7.09
C GLU A 110 9.25 0.27 7.97
N ILE A 111 8.36 1.07 7.38
CA ILE A 111 7.62 2.09 8.12
C ILE A 111 6.14 1.83 7.95
N LEU A 112 5.49 1.46 9.06
CA LEU A 112 4.04 1.34 9.17
C LEU A 112 3.46 2.66 9.69
N GLY A 113 2.35 3.05 9.13
CA GLY A 113 1.60 4.25 9.47
C GLY A 113 0.47 4.40 8.47
N THR A 114 -0.21 5.54 8.43
CA THR A 114 -1.28 5.78 7.45
C THR A 114 -0.80 5.49 6.03
N ALA A 115 -1.48 4.54 5.36
CA ALA A 115 -1.07 4.02 4.05
C ALA A 115 -1.84 4.65 2.88
N ASP A 116 -3.06 5.12 3.15
CA ASP A 116 -3.94 5.65 2.11
C ASP A 116 -4.80 6.80 2.65
N VAL A 117 -5.42 7.53 1.73
CA VAL A 117 -6.35 8.61 2.02
C VAL A 117 -7.47 8.65 0.98
N SER A 118 -8.71 8.77 1.45
CA SER A 118 -9.87 9.00 0.60
C SER A 118 -10.68 10.18 1.15
N VAL A 119 -11.23 11.02 0.27
CA VAL A 119 -11.96 12.23 0.69
C VAL A 119 -13.35 12.20 0.07
N ASP A 120 -14.38 12.35 0.89
CA ASP A 120 -15.76 12.39 0.40
C ASP A 120 -16.15 13.77 -0.15
N LYS A 121 -17.36 13.85 -0.71
CA LYS A 121 -17.92 15.08 -1.28
C LYS A 121 -18.09 16.24 -0.27
N ASP A 122 -18.11 15.92 1.02
CA ASP A 122 -18.28 16.88 2.12
C ASP A 122 -16.94 17.26 2.77
N GLY A 123 -15.83 16.73 2.24
CA GLY A 123 -14.47 16.98 2.71
C GLY A 123 -14.07 16.16 3.94
N THR A 124 -14.83 15.11 4.29
CA THR A 124 -14.42 14.17 5.33
C THR A 124 -13.27 13.31 4.79
N ILE A 125 -12.21 13.20 5.57
CA ILE A 125 -11.02 12.44 5.23
C ILE A 125 -11.13 11.05 5.88
N TYR A 126 -11.03 9.98 5.09
CA TYR A 126 -10.96 8.59 5.53
C TYR A 126 -9.57 8.04 5.29
N PHE A 127 -9.07 7.22 6.21
CA PHE A 127 -7.76 6.62 6.09
C PHE A 127 -7.63 5.34 6.91
N PRO A 128 -6.82 4.36 6.45
CA PRO A 128 -6.47 3.17 7.20
C PRO A 128 -5.26 3.43 8.10
N THR A 129 -5.17 2.66 9.17
CA THR A 129 -3.95 2.49 9.96
C THR A 129 -3.58 1.00 9.93
N PRO A 130 -2.67 0.59 9.03
CA PRO A 130 -2.25 -0.79 8.87
C PRO A 130 -1.76 -1.43 10.17
N LEU A 131 -1.93 -2.77 10.29
CA LEU A 131 -1.40 -3.53 11.43
C LEU A 131 -0.17 -4.35 11.05
N GLY A 132 -0.20 -4.98 9.86
CA GLY A 132 0.87 -5.84 9.38
C GLY A 132 1.14 -7.04 10.28
N GLY A 133 0.08 -7.65 10.82
CA GLY A 133 0.20 -8.78 11.73
C GLY A 133 -1.13 -9.33 12.21
N SER A 134 -1.06 -10.39 13.02
CA SER A 134 -2.28 -11.03 13.54
C SER A 134 -3.01 -10.13 14.54
N PRO A 135 -4.34 -10.20 14.61
CA PRO A 135 -5.14 -9.52 15.63
C PRO A 135 -4.71 -9.84 17.07
N ASP A 136 -4.27 -11.08 17.32
CA ASP A 136 -3.71 -11.49 18.62
C ASP A 136 -2.38 -10.76 18.92
N PHE A 137 -1.55 -10.55 17.91
CA PHE A 137 -0.34 -9.76 18.05
C PHE A 137 -0.67 -8.31 18.43
N ARG A 138 -1.69 -7.69 17.79
CA ARG A 138 -2.16 -6.34 18.16
C ARG A 138 -2.43 -6.22 19.66
N ALA A 139 -3.06 -7.24 20.26
CA ALA A 139 -3.38 -7.24 21.69
C ALA A 139 -2.14 -7.23 22.62
N THR A 140 -0.96 -7.52 22.09
CA THR A 140 0.31 -7.46 22.84
C THR A 140 1.04 -6.12 22.72
N LEU A 141 0.59 -5.25 21.81
CA LEU A 141 1.19 -3.94 21.57
C LEU A 141 0.83 -2.95 22.68
N PRO A 142 1.73 -2.00 23.00
CA PRO A 142 1.42 -0.97 23.97
C PRO A 142 0.43 0.05 23.41
N GLU A 143 -0.30 0.75 24.29
CA GLU A 143 -1.03 1.93 23.90
C GLU A 143 -0.07 3.10 23.54
N PRO A 144 -0.38 3.93 22.51
CA PRO A 144 -1.63 3.96 21.73
C PRO A 144 -1.64 3.02 20.50
N VAL A 145 -0.59 2.24 20.26
CA VAL A 145 -0.44 1.42 19.04
C VAL A 145 -1.59 0.41 18.90
N ALA A 146 -1.89 -0.33 19.98
CA ALA A 146 -2.97 -1.31 19.99
C ALA A 146 -4.34 -0.67 19.70
N ALA A 147 -4.57 0.56 20.19
CA ALA A 147 -5.84 1.27 20.00
C ALA A 147 -6.02 1.80 18.58
N GLU A 148 -4.94 2.05 17.85
CA GLU A 148 -5.00 2.73 16.56
C GLU A 148 -4.88 1.79 15.36
N MET A 149 -3.98 0.80 15.41
CA MET A 149 -3.66 -0.03 14.24
C MET A 149 -4.71 -1.10 13.91
N GLY A 150 -4.79 -1.49 12.64
CA GLY A 150 -5.76 -2.45 12.12
C GLY A 150 -7.17 -1.88 11.95
N ARG A 151 -7.30 -0.56 11.75
CA ARG A 151 -8.59 0.15 11.72
C ARG A 151 -8.72 1.10 10.54
N ILE A 152 -9.97 1.49 10.30
CA ILE A 152 -10.32 2.62 9.44
C ILE A 152 -10.79 3.79 10.31
N TRP A 153 -10.25 4.95 10.02
CA TRP A 153 -10.54 6.21 10.71
C TRP A 153 -11.15 7.22 9.76
N LYS A 154 -11.85 8.20 10.32
CA LYS A 154 -12.26 9.41 9.61
C LYS A 154 -11.98 10.66 10.41
N GLN A 155 -11.67 11.75 9.71
CA GLN A 155 -11.62 13.09 10.27
C GLN A 155 -12.61 13.99 9.54
N THR A 156 -13.54 14.59 10.30
CA THR A 156 -14.49 15.57 9.78
C THR A 156 -13.85 16.95 9.66
N SER A 157 -14.49 17.85 8.92
CA SER A 157 -13.97 19.21 8.65
C SER A 157 -13.73 20.07 9.91
N ASP A 158 -14.33 19.73 11.03
CA ASP A 158 -14.08 20.37 12.35
C ASP A 158 -12.85 19.80 13.08
N GLY A 159 -12.16 18.83 12.48
CA GLY A 159 -10.98 18.16 13.04
C GLY A 159 -11.30 16.98 13.96
N THR A 160 -12.57 16.59 14.12
CA THR A 160 -12.94 15.45 14.95
C THR A 160 -12.50 14.15 14.31
N LEU A 161 -11.65 13.40 15.02
CA LEU A 161 -11.18 12.07 14.64
C LEU A 161 -12.09 10.99 15.25
N THR A 162 -12.53 10.03 14.42
CA THR A 162 -13.45 8.97 14.85
C THR A 162 -13.07 7.65 14.17
N GLU A 163 -13.04 6.55 14.93
CA GLU A 163 -12.97 5.19 14.38
C GLU A 163 -14.25 4.89 13.57
N VAL A 164 -14.07 4.30 12.39
CA VAL A 164 -15.18 3.87 11.53
C VAL A 164 -15.38 2.35 11.65
N ALA A 165 -14.31 1.58 11.61
CA ALA A 165 -14.35 0.11 11.67
C ALA A 165 -13.04 -0.48 12.19
N ASP A 166 -13.14 -1.57 12.96
CA ASP A 166 -12.02 -2.41 13.37
C ASP A 166 -11.89 -3.60 12.41
N ILE A 167 -11.00 -3.47 11.42
CA ILE A 167 -10.79 -4.46 10.36
C ILE A 167 -10.10 -5.72 10.92
N ALA A 168 -9.12 -5.53 11.79
CA ALA A 168 -8.44 -6.65 12.43
C ALA A 168 -9.38 -7.48 13.33
N ALA A 169 -10.38 -6.86 13.95
CA ALA A 169 -11.40 -7.61 14.69
C ALA A 169 -12.34 -8.40 13.77
N PHE A 170 -12.64 -7.89 12.57
CA PHE A 170 -13.39 -8.62 11.56
C PHE A 170 -12.61 -9.85 11.10
N GLU A 171 -11.32 -9.71 10.81
CA GLU A 171 -10.42 -10.78 10.41
C GLU A 171 -10.33 -11.87 11.50
N ALA A 172 -10.11 -11.49 12.76
CA ALA A 172 -10.08 -12.41 13.89
C ALA A 172 -11.35 -13.26 14.01
N ALA A 173 -12.50 -12.70 13.65
CA ALA A 173 -13.79 -13.37 13.78
C ALA A 173 -14.18 -14.24 12.57
N ASN A 174 -13.69 -13.90 11.37
CA ASN A 174 -14.20 -14.45 10.11
C ASN A 174 -13.13 -15.19 9.29
N ASN A 175 -11.87 -14.69 9.26
CA ASN A 175 -10.76 -15.20 8.45
C ASN A 175 -11.25 -15.63 7.04
N PRO A 176 -11.60 -14.68 6.14
CA PRO A 176 -12.28 -14.99 4.89
C PRO A 176 -11.47 -15.87 3.94
N ASP A 177 -10.15 -15.75 3.93
CA ASP A 177 -9.23 -16.49 3.07
C ASP A 177 -8.77 -17.84 3.65
N GLN A 178 -9.31 -18.28 4.79
CA GLN A 178 -8.91 -19.51 5.52
C GLN A 178 -8.78 -20.78 4.68
N LYS A 179 -9.40 -20.82 3.49
CA LYS A 179 -9.34 -21.97 2.58
C LYS A 179 -8.17 -21.89 1.60
N ASP A 180 -7.54 -20.75 1.49
CA ASP A 180 -6.41 -20.56 0.59
C ASP A 180 -5.14 -21.20 1.16
N PRO A 181 -4.35 -21.86 0.33
CA PRO A 181 -3.10 -22.46 0.79
C PRO A 181 -2.13 -21.40 1.32
N GLY A 182 -1.70 -21.57 2.57
CA GLY A 182 -0.74 -20.66 3.21
C GLY A 182 -1.36 -19.40 3.81
N SER A 183 -2.70 -19.28 3.87
CA SER A 183 -3.36 -18.21 4.60
C SER A 183 -3.12 -18.33 6.11
N GLU A 184 -3.03 -17.20 6.76
CA GLU A 184 -2.93 -17.02 8.21
C GLU A 184 -3.97 -15.99 8.65
N ILE A 185 -4.33 -15.95 9.92
CA ILE A 185 -5.15 -14.86 10.46
C ILE A 185 -4.24 -13.63 10.56
N ASP A 186 -4.32 -12.77 9.59
CA ASP A 186 -3.50 -11.56 9.47
C ASP A 186 -4.35 -10.40 8.92
N SER A 187 -4.12 -9.18 9.38
CA SER A 187 -4.84 -8.00 8.92
C SER A 187 -3.88 -6.84 8.71
N ASP A 188 -3.99 -6.24 7.55
CA ASP A 188 -3.21 -5.08 7.16
C ASP A 188 -4.05 -4.18 6.25
N PRO A 189 -5.09 -3.47 6.79
CA PRO A 189 -5.92 -2.60 5.99
C PRO A 189 -5.07 -1.50 5.38
N ASN A 190 -4.76 -1.66 4.08
CA ASN A 190 -3.79 -0.83 3.39
C ASN A 190 -4.43 0.31 2.59
N SER A 191 -5.67 0.13 2.15
CA SER A 191 -6.35 1.15 1.34
C SER A 191 -7.83 1.26 1.65
N VAL A 192 -8.38 2.46 1.42
CA VAL A 192 -9.80 2.79 1.61
C VAL A 192 -10.32 3.68 0.47
N ALA A 193 -11.46 3.33 -0.11
CA ALA A 193 -12.17 4.19 -1.06
C ALA A 193 -13.60 4.47 -0.57
N VAL A 194 -13.96 5.76 -0.46
CA VAL A 194 -15.33 6.15 -0.16
C VAL A 194 -16.20 6.05 -1.41
N THR A 195 -17.36 5.41 -1.28
CA THR A 195 -18.34 5.26 -2.35
C THR A 195 -19.38 6.39 -2.31
N PRO A 196 -20.13 6.65 -3.39
CA PRO A 196 -21.12 7.73 -3.43
C PRO A 196 -22.26 7.62 -2.40
N ASP A 197 -22.55 6.41 -1.90
CA ASP A 197 -23.55 6.17 -0.86
C ASP A 197 -23.01 6.31 0.56
N GLY A 198 -21.73 6.64 0.71
CA GLY A 198 -21.04 6.81 1.98
C GLY A 198 -20.53 5.52 2.62
N SER A 199 -20.64 4.37 1.94
CA SER A 199 -19.96 3.14 2.31
C SER A 199 -18.48 3.25 1.96
N LEU A 200 -17.65 2.37 2.54
CA LEU A 200 -16.24 2.28 2.22
C LEU A 200 -15.92 0.91 1.60
N LEU A 201 -15.00 0.92 0.66
CA LEU A 201 -14.27 -0.26 0.20
C LEU A 201 -12.92 -0.26 0.91
N VAL A 202 -12.48 -1.39 1.42
CA VAL A 202 -11.20 -1.53 2.13
C VAL A 202 -10.44 -2.71 1.53
N ALA A 203 -9.21 -2.49 1.08
CA ALA A 203 -8.29 -3.56 0.71
C ALA A 203 -7.49 -3.95 1.95
N ASP A 204 -7.68 -5.18 2.43
CA ASP A 204 -6.90 -5.75 3.53
C ASP A 204 -5.80 -6.65 2.96
N ALA A 205 -4.56 -6.16 3.01
CA ALA A 205 -3.40 -6.85 2.46
C ALA A 205 -3.05 -8.13 3.23
N GLY A 206 -3.32 -8.16 4.54
CA GLY A 206 -3.14 -9.34 5.37
C GLY A 206 -4.22 -10.40 5.14
N GLY A 207 -5.49 -9.98 5.13
CA GLY A 207 -6.66 -10.85 4.90
C GLY A 207 -6.85 -11.29 3.45
N ASN A 208 -6.02 -10.79 2.51
CA ASN A 208 -6.13 -11.08 1.07
C ASN A 208 -7.53 -10.82 0.51
N ASP A 209 -8.19 -9.78 0.99
CA ASP A 209 -9.59 -9.54 0.66
C ASP A 209 -9.93 -8.08 0.38
N LEU A 210 -11.13 -7.90 -0.15
CA LEU A 210 -11.84 -6.63 -0.25
C LEU A 210 -12.99 -6.66 0.73
N LEU A 211 -13.01 -5.74 1.66
CA LEU A 211 -14.10 -5.56 2.62
C LEU A 211 -14.98 -4.36 2.25
N MET A 212 -16.22 -4.42 2.66
CA MET A 212 -17.19 -3.33 2.55
C MET A 212 -17.59 -2.88 3.94
N VAL A 213 -17.46 -1.59 4.21
CA VAL A 213 -17.86 -0.98 5.49
C VAL A 213 -19.06 -0.09 5.24
N ALA A 214 -20.19 -0.43 5.86
CA ALA A 214 -21.40 0.39 5.78
C ALA A 214 -21.24 1.69 6.58
N PRO A 215 -22.07 2.73 6.35
CA PRO A 215 -22.00 4.01 7.09
C PRO A 215 -22.16 3.88 8.61
N ASP A 216 -22.75 2.79 9.09
CA ASP A 216 -22.88 2.48 10.52
C ASP A 216 -21.68 1.71 11.11
N GLY A 217 -20.64 1.47 10.31
CA GLY A 217 -19.42 0.74 10.69
C GLY A 217 -19.53 -0.79 10.55
N THR A 218 -20.63 -1.32 10.07
CA THR A 218 -20.78 -2.77 9.82
C THR A 218 -19.84 -3.22 8.70
N VAL A 219 -18.94 -4.16 9.00
CA VAL A 219 -17.98 -4.74 8.04
C VAL A 219 -18.56 -6.02 7.44
N THR A 220 -18.46 -6.16 6.14
CA THR A 220 -18.86 -7.36 5.39
C THR A 220 -17.82 -7.69 4.32
N LEU A 221 -17.71 -8.99 3.98
CA LEU A 221 -16.84 -9.44 2.90
C LEU A 221 -17.37 -9.01 1.53
N GLY A 222 -16.52 -8.36 0.72
CA GLY A 222 -16.78 -8.04 -0.68
C GLY A 222 -16.26 -9.12 -1.64
N ALA A 223 -14.99 -9.52 -1.46
CA ALA A 223 -14.34 -10.57 -2.25
C ALA A 223 -13.09 -11.09 -1.55
N VAL A 224 -12.68 -12.33 -1.83
CA VAL A 224 -11.35 -12.88 -1.49
C VAL A 224 -10.53 -12.95 -2.78
N PHE A 225 -9.26 -12.57 -2.71
CA PHE A 225 -8.31 -12.70 -3.82
C PHE A 225 -7.47 -13.95 -3.63
N PRO A 226 -7.63 -14.98 -4.51
CA PRO A 226 -7.05 -16.29 -4.28
C PRO A 226 -5.52 -16.29 -4.40
N ALA A 227 -4.87 -17.13 -3.60
CA ALA A 227 -3.46 -17.43 -3.76
C ALA A 227 -3.17 -18.09 -5.11
N THR A 228 -2.03 -17.74 -5.70
CA THR A 228 -1.56 -18.32 -6.99
C THR A 228 -0.37 -19.25 -6.75
N MET A 229 -0.38 -20.43 -7.38
CA MET A 229 0.77 -21.34 -7.30
C MET A 229 1.91 -20.86 -8.19
N VAL A 230 3.06 -20.60 -7.61
CA VAL A 230 4.26 -20.12 -8.31
C VAL A 230 5.46 -21.06 -8.04
N VAL A 231 6.50 -20.96 -8.86
CA VAL A 231 7.74 -21.71 -8.64
C VAL A 231 8.40 -21.19 -7.36
N ALA A 232 8.66 -22.12 -6.43
CA ALA A 232 9.38 -21.80 -5.20
C ALA A 232 10.83 -21.43 -5.49
N PRO A 233 11.42 -20.47 -4.76
CA PRO A 233 12.85 -20.21 -4.85
C PRO A 233 13.67 -21.46 -4.55
N PRO A 234 14.87 -21.61 -5.13
CA PRO A 234 15.76 -22.70 -4.81
C PRO A 234 16.06 -22.75 -3.30
N ASP A 235 16.01 -23.93 -2.71
CA ASP A 235 16.44 -24.13 -1.32
C ASP A 235 17.97 -23.96 -1.25
N PRO A 236 18.48 -22.92 -0.55
CA PRO A 236 19.92 -22.64 -0.51
C PRO A 236 20.72 -23.73 0.21
N THR A 237 20.06 -24.63 0.92
CA THR A 237 20.71 -25.76 1.65
C THR A 237 20.84 -27.00 0.78
N LYS A 238 20.24 -27.04 -0.41
CA LYS A 238 20.24 -28.18 -1.31
C LYS A 238 20.98 -27.88 -2.60
N SER A 239 21.74 -28.85 -3.07
CA SER A 239 22.30 -28.78 -4.42
C SER A 239 21.17 -28.91 -5.46
N PRO A 240 21.18 -28.09 -6.52
CA PRO A 240 20.19 -28.22 -7.59
C PRO A 240 20.22 -29.59 -8.23
N ASP A 241 19.09 -30.28 -8.34
CA ASP A 241 18.92 -31.46 -9.17
C ASP A 241 18.40 -31.04 -10.56
N PRO A 242 19.18 -31.16 -11.63
CA PRO A 242 18.75 -30.71 -12.95
C PRO A 242 17.58 -31.52 -13.54
N ASN A 243 17.25 -32.67 -12.93
CA ASN A 243 16.13 -33.51 -13.34
C ASN A 243 14.87 -33.37 -12.45
N ALA A 244 14.97 -32.62 -11.37
CA ALA A 244 13.80 -32.39 -10.51
C ALA A 244 12.83 -31.39 -11.15
N SER A 245 11.53 -31.67 -11.05
CA SER A 245 10.52 -30.67 -11.35
C SER A 245 10.60 -29.52 -10.35
N PRO A 246 10.40 -28.26 -10.77
CA PRO A 246 10.37 -27.12 -9.86
C PRO A 246 9.36 -27.35 -8.74
N ALA A 247 9.75 -27.08 -7.50
CA ALA A 247 8.82 -27.06 -6.39
C ALA A 247 7.84 -25.89 -6.58
N MET A 248 6.57 -26.10 -6.26
CA MET A 248 5.55 -25.06 -6.30
C MET A 248 5.18 -24.64 -4.89
N MET A 249 4.88 -23.35 -4.71
CA MET A 249 4.39 -22.81 -3.45
C MET A 249 3.23 -21.82 -3.68
N PRO A 250 2.32 -21.64 -2.72
CA PRO A 250 1.32 -20.61 -2.81
C PRO A 250 1.96 -19.23 -2.64
N MET A 251 1.53 -18.29 -3.46
CA MET A 251 1.83 -16.87 -3.38
C MET A 251 0.54 -16.14 -3.05
N GLN A 252 0.49 -15.47 -1.91
CA GLN A 252 -0.65 -14.68 -1.49
C GLN A 252 -0.87 -13.49 -2.42
N SER A 253 -2.11 -13.00 -2.48
CA SER A 253 -2.48 -11.86 -3.34
C SER A 253 -1.88 -10.54 -2.84
N VAL A 254 -2.03 -10.24 -1.56
CA VAL A 254 -1.58 -9.00 -0.91
C VAL A 254 -2.14 -7.76 -1.62
N PRO A 255 -3.47 -7.50 -1.53
CA PRO A 255 -4.09 -6.32 -2.12
C PRO A 255 -3.58 -5.04 -1.46
N THR A 256 -3.20 -4.05 -2.27
CA THR A 256 -2.51 -2.85 -1.79
C THR A 256 -3.34 -1.59 -1.88
N ASN A 257 -4.17 -1.47 -2.92
CA ASN A 257 -5.01 -0.30 -3.12
C ASN A 257 -6.37 -0.71 -3.70
N VAL A 258 -7.41 0.08 -3.38
CA VAL A 258 -8.75 -0.05 -3.95
C VAL A 258 -9.28 1.30 -4.39
N ILE A 259 -9.83 1.36 -5.61
CA ILE A 259 -10.55 2.52 -6.13
C ILE A 259 -11.90 2.11 -6.71
N LEU A 260 -12.85 3.05 -6.71
CA LEU A 260 -14.09 2.88 -7.44
C LEU A 260 -13.89 3.31 -8.90
N GLY A 261 -14.13 2.42 -9.85
CA GLY A 261 -14.01 2.71 -11.26
C GLY A 261 -15.18 3.52 -11.83
N PRO A 262 -15.02 4.08 -13.04
CA PRO A 262 -16.07 4.86 -13.70
C PRO A 262 -17.32 4.04 -14.04
N ASP A 263 -17.22 2.72 -14.05
CA ASP A 263 -18.31 1.76 -14.27
C ASP A 263 -18.98 1.30 -12.97
N GLY A 264 -18.54 1.84 -11.80
CA GLY A 264 -19.07 1.51 -10.49
C GLY A 264 -18.54 0.19 -9.89
N ALA A 265 -17.61 -0.50 -10.55
CA ALA A 265 -16.91 -1.64 -10.00
C ALA A 265 -15.72 -1.19 -9.12
N ALA A 266 -15.31 -2.03 -8.14
CA ALA A 266 -14.06 -1.83 -7.44
C ALA A 266 -12.89 -2.35 -8.29
N TYR A 267 -11.78 -1.63 -8.27
CA TYR A 267 -10.52 -2.04 -8.87
C TYR A 267 -9.48 -2.15 -7.76
N VAL A 268 -8.81 -3.30 -7.70
CA VAL A 268 -7.90 -3.62 -6.59
C VAL A 268 -6.55 -4.05 -7.15
N SER A 269 -5.50 -3.34 -6.75
CA SER A 269 -4.11 -3.70 -7.08
C SER A 269 -3.54 -4.69 -6.08
N GLN A 270 -2.44 -5.36 -6.44
CA GLN A 270 -1.75 -6.28 -5.54
C GLN A 270 -0.23 -6.12 -5.62
N LEU A 271 0.41 -6.26 -4.46
CA LEU A 271 1.86 -6.36 -4.33
C LEU A 271 2.36 -7.74 -4.75
N THR A 272 1.63 -8.78 -4.45
CA THR A 272 1.97 -10.20 -4.35
C THR A 272 2.78 -10.56 -3.09
N GLY A 273 2.54 -11.76 -2.55
CA GLY A 273 3.30 -12.31 -1.44
C GLY A 273 4.62 -12.95 -1.89
N PHE A 274 5.36 -13.48 -0.91
CA PHE A 274 6.58 -14.24 -1.19
C PHE A 274 6.30 -15.38 -2.19
N PRO A 275 7.16 -15.57 -3.20
CA PRO A 275 8.52 -15.04 -3.38
C PRO A 275 8.62 -13.72 -4.18
N PHE A 276 7.54 -12.96 -4.34
CA PHE A 276 7.47 -11.68 -5.03
C PHE A 276 7.94 -11.73 -6.50
N PRO A 277 7.43 -12.66 -7.31
CA PRO A 277 7.91 -12.83 -8.67
C PRO A 277 7.54 -11.64 -9.54
N ALA A 278 8.49 -11.11 -10.29
CA ALA A 278 8.24 -10.02 -11.22
C ALA A 278 7.24 -10.43 -12.32
N GLY A 279 6.37 -9.51 -12.72
CA GLY A 279 5.38 -9.71 -13.78
C GLY A 279 4.15 -10.54 -13.38
N GLN A 280 3.99 -10.90 -12.11
CA GLN A 280 2.88 -11.74 -11.64
C GLN A 280 1.79 -10.96 -10.88
N ALA A 281 2.02 -9.68 -10.60
CA ALA A 281 0.98 -8.84 -10.04
C ALA A 281 -0.11 -8.56 -11.09
N VAL A 282 -1.36 -8.49 -10.61
CA VAL A 282 -2.51 -8.16 -11.45
C VAL A 282 -3.33 -7.04 -10.81
N ILE A 283 -4.21 -6.45 -11.58
CA ILE A 283 -5.29 -5.61 -11.05
C ILE A 283 -6.58 -6.39 -11.20
N TRP A 284 -7.31 -6.51 -10.11
CA TRP A 284 -8.60 -7.15 -10.04
C TRP A 284 -9.73 -6.15 -10.31
N ARG A 285 -10.79 -6.60 -10.96
CA ARG A 285 -12.07 -5.89 -11.08
C ARG A 285 -13.14 -6.70 -10.35
N VAL A 286 -13.82 -6.05 -9.40
CA VAL A 286 -14.82 -6.67 -8.54
C VAL A 286 -16.16 -5.94 -8.70
N GLU A 287 -17.14 -6.61 -9.25
CA GLU A 287 -18.52 -6.15 -9.26
C GLU A 287 -19.25 -6.66 -8.01
N LYS A 288 -20.15 -5.86 -7.46
CA LYS A 288 -20.90 -6.24 -6.25
C LYS A 288 -21.60 -7.59 -6.42
N GLY A 289 -21.28 -8.53 -5.54
CA GLY A 289 -21.86 -9.87 -5.51
C GLY A 289 -21.39 -10.82 -6.62
N LYS A 290 -20.26 -10.50 -7.28
CA LYS A 290 -19.60 -11.37 -8.24
C LYS A 290 -18.17 -11.70 -7.79
N ASP A 291 -17.65 -12.81 -8.28
CA ASP A 291 -16.25 -13.17 -8.07
C ASP A 291 -15.32 -12.15 -8.74
N PRO A 292 -14.12 -11.90 -8.16
CA PRO A 292 -13.13 -11.02 -8.77
C PRO A 292 -12.66 -11.56 -10.12
N THR A 293 -12.44 -10.64 -11.06
CA THR A 293 -11.89 -10.96 -12.38
C THR A 293 -10.62 -10.17 -12.64
N VAL A 294 -9.66 -10.76 -13.36
CA VAL A 294 -8.42 -10.08 -13.71
C VAL A 294 -8.71 -8.99 -14.75
N TYR A 295 -8.39 -7.75 -14.43
CA TYR A 295 -8.52 -6.59 -15.32
C TYR A 295 -7.21 -6.29 -16.05
N ALA A 296 -6.08 -6.34 -15.36
CA ALA A 296 -4.77 -6.07 -15.97
C ALA A 296 -3.71 -7.07 -15.48
N THR A 297 -2.69 -7.28 -16.32
CA THR A 297 -1.59 -8.22 -16.11
C THR A 297 -0.25 -7.61 -16.50
N GLY A 298 0.85 -8.34 -16.23
CA GLY A 298 2.21 -7.91 -16.59
C GLY A 298 2.76 -6.83 -15.67
N LEU A 299 2.31 -6.82 -14.43
CA LEU A 299 2.68 -5.86 -13.40
C LEU A 299 3.59 -6.49 -12.33
N THR A 300 4.35 -5.66 -11.64
CA THR A 300 5.27 -6.07 -10.57
C THR A 300 5.08 -5.18 -9.35
N ASN A 301 4.77 -5.76 -8.20
CA ASN A 301 4.71 -5.07 -6.90
C ASN A 301 3.94 -3.73 -6.97
N VAL A 302 2.68 -3.76 -7.40
CA VAL A 302 1.85 -2.56 -7.53
C VAL A 302 1.47 -2.06 -6.14
N MET A 303 1.62 -0.76 -5.92
CA MET A 303 1.25 -0.11 -4.66
C MET A 303 -0.06 0.65 -4.77
N ASP A 304 -0.29 1.35 -5.89
CA ASP A 304 -1.43 2.25 -6.03
C ASP A 304 -1.88 2.35 -7.49
N ILE A 305 -3.15 2.70 -7.69
CA ILE A 305 -3.77 2.84 -9.01
C ILE A 305 -4.69 4.06 -9.06
N ALA A 306 -4.81 4.67 -10.24
CA ALA A 306 -5.72 5.79 -10.47
C ALA A 306 -6.23 5.83 -11.91
N PHE A 307 -7.52 6.12 -12.10
CA PHE A 307 -8.06 6.36 -13.44
C PHE A 307 -7.77 7.78 -13.93
N GLY A 308 -7.36 7.88 -15.19
CA GLY A 308 -7.37 9.12 -15.93
C GLY A 308 -8.76 9.47 -16.48
N PRO A 309 -8.97 10.73 -16.90
CA PRO A 309 -10.25 11.19 -17.43
C PRO A 309 -10.67 10.51 -18.74
N ASP A 310 -9.74 9.90 -19.45
CA ASP A 310 -9.95 9.14 -20.69
C ASP A 310 -10.26 7.66 -20.46
N GLY A 311 -10.28 7.22 -19.20
CA GLY A 311 -10.48 5.82 -18.80
C GLY A 311 -9.21 4.97 -18.80
N THR A 312 -8.05 5.53 -19.11
CA THR A 312 -6.75 4.87 -18.87
C THR A 312 -6.55 4.67 -17.38
N LEU A 313 -6.15 3.46 -16.98
CA LEU A 313 -5.76 3.18 -15.59
C LEU A 313 -4.24 3.30 -15.48
N TYR A 314 -3.78 4.08 -14.52
CA TYR A 314 -2.38 4.20 -14.17
C TYR A 314 -2.08 3.40 -12.92
N ALA A 315 -0.87 2.82 -12.86
CA ALA A 315 -0.41 2.05 -11.71
C ALA A 315 1.04 2.41 -11.38
N VAL A 316 1.40 2.43 -10.12
CA VAL A 316 2.81 2.56 -9.71
C VAL A 316 3.32 1.24 -9.16
N GLU A 317 4.48 0.82 -9.68
CA GLU A 317 5.23 -0.32 -9.19
C GLU A 317 6.31 0.16 -8.23
N PHE A 318 6.30 -0.37 -7.01
CA PHE A 318 7.30 -0.05 -5.97
C PHE A 318 8.72 -0.40 -6.41
N SER A 319 8.90 -1.57 -7.01
CA SER A 319 10.14 -2.05 -7.62
C SER A 319 9.80 -2.82 -8.89
N LYS A 320 10.13 -2.25 -10.04
CA LYS A 320 9.80 -2.87 -11.35
C LYS A 320 10.55 -4.18 -11.64
N ASN A 321 11.66 -4.39 -10.97
CA ASN A 321 12.47 -5.61 -11.07
C ASN A 321 12.17 -6.61 -9.94
N GLY A 322 11.20 -6.31 -9.10
CA GLY A 322 10.80 -7.10 -7.94
C GLY A 322 11.54 -6.68 -6.65
N ILE A 323 10.82 -6.68 -5.54
CA ILE A 323 11.32 -6.28 -4.21
C ILE A 323 12.61 -7.02 -3.83
N THR A 324 12.72 -8.30 -4.17
CA THR A 324 13.89 -9.14 -3.84
C THR A 324 15.09 -8.88 -4.74
N SER A 325 14.98 -8.04 -5.78
CA SER A 325 16.10 -7.71 -6.67
C SER A 325 17.14 -6.79 -6.01
N GLY A 326 16.77 -6.07 -4.96
CA GLY A 326 17.58 -5.02 -4.35
C GLY A 326 17.63 -3.71 -5.18
N ASP A 327 16.87 -3.63 -6.27
CA ASP A 327 16.74 -2.42 -7.09
C ASP A 327 15.48 -1.64 -6.66
N PRO A 328 15.62 -0.44 -6.08
CA PRO A 328 14.48 0.37 -5.64
C PRO A 328 13.80 1.13 -6.78
N THR A 329 14.27 0.96 -8.02
CA THR A 329 13.68 1.66 -9.17
C THR A 329 12.25 1.18 -9.38
N GLY A 330 11.29 2.07 -9.16
CA GLY A 330 9.89 1.83 -9.47
C GLY A 330 9.52 2.17 -10.91
N ALA A 331 8.25 2.03 -11.24
CA ALA A 331 7.72 2.42 -12.53
C ALA A 331 6.32 3.01 -12.43
N LEU A 332 6.01 3.92 -13.37
CA LEU A 332 4.66 4.32 -13.70
C LEU A 332 4.23 3.51 -14.94
N MET A 333 3.12 2.79 -14.79
CA MET A 333 2.53 1.94 -15.81
C MET A 333 1.22 2.53 -16.31
N SER A 334 0.86 2.27 -17.56
CA SER A 334 -0.47 2.56 -18.14
C SER A 334 -1.15 1.27 -18.58
N ILE A 335 -2.44 1.20 -18.33
CA ILE A 335 -3.33 0.13 -18.74
C ILE A 335 -4.46 0.75 -19.59
N PRO A 336 -4.72 0.26 -20.80
CA PRO A 336 -5.74 0.84 -21.65
C PRO A 336 -7.14 0.72 -21.04
N ALA A 337 -8.04 1.61 -21.43
CA ALA A 337 -9.45 1.51 -21.08
C ALA A 337 -9.99 0.13 -21.51
N GLY A 338 -10.63 -0.58 -20.57
CA GLY A 338 -11.12 -1.95 -20.80
C GLY A 338 -10.15 -3.05 -20.35
N GLY A 339 -8.95 -2.69 -19.87
CA GLY A 339 -8.00 -3.64 -19.28
C GLY A 339 -6.99 -4.23 -20.27
N GLY A 340 -6.24 -5.23 -19.82
CA GLY A 340 -5.25 -5.94 -20.61
C GLY A 340 -3.82 -5.83 -20.06
N ALA A 341 -2.82 -5.95 -20.93
CA ALA A 341 -1.43 -5.86 -20.53
C ALA A 341 -1.02 -4.41 -20.22
N ALA A 342 -0.33 -4.22 -19.10
CA ALA A 342 0.24 -2.93 -18.73
C ALA A 342 1.47 -2.58 -19.60
N THR A 343 1.71 -1.28 -19.78
CA THR A 343 2.86 -0.74 -20.50
C THR A 343 3.59 0.28 -19.64
N GLU A 344 4.91 0.14 -19.51
CA GLU A 344 5.74 1.12 -18.81
C GLU A 344 5.73 2.47 -19.53
N MET A 345 5.41 3.53 -18.79
CA MET A 345 5.47 4.91 -19.27
C MET A 345 6.78 5.58 -18.88
N ALA A 346 7.17 5.42 -17.62
CA ALA A 346 8.38 6.04 -17.06
C ALA A 346 8.85 5.29 -15.81
N SER A 347 10.16 5.20 -15.62
CA SER A 347 10.77 4.60 -14.43
C SER A 347 12.00 5.38 -13.94
N ALA A 348 12.75 6.01 -14.84
CA ALA A 348 13.95 6.76 -14.45
C ALA A 348 13.59 7.89 -13.47
N GLY A 349 14.25 7.92 -12.31
CA GLY A 349 14.01 8.92 -11.26
C GLY A 349 12.90 8.56 -10.25
N LEU A 350 12.19 7.45 -10.45
CA LEU A 350 11.27 6.91 -9.46
C LEU A 350 12.02 5.93 -8.54
N ILE A 351 12.03 6.21 -7.27
CA ILE A 351 12.66 5.39 -6.22
C ILE A 351 11.57 5.01 -5.22
N ALA A 352 11.23 3.73 -5.15
CA ALA A 352 10.20 3.22 -4.27
C ALA A 352 8.94 4.12 -4.27
N PRO A 353 8.27 4.36 -5.43
CA PRO A 353 7.06 5.16 -5.46
C PRO A 353 5.93 4.44 -4.71
N GLY A 354 5.04 5.19 -4.05
CA GLY A 354 4.01 4.63 -3.19
C GLY A 354 2.59 4.96 -3.58
N GLY A 355 2.37 6.01 -4.38
CA GLY A 355 1.04 6.47 -4.73
C GLY A 355 0.96 7.14 -6.09
N VAL A 356 -0.24 7.12 -6.69
CA VAL A 356 -0.53 7.81 -7.95
C VAL A 356 -1.91 8.48 -7.90
N ALA A 357 -2.01 9.71 -8.40
CA ALA A 357 -3.29 10.37 -8.63
C ALA A 357 -3.26 11.09 -9.99
N VAL A 358 -4.42 11.22 -10.60
CA VAL A 358 -4.57 11.93 -11.87
C VAL A 358 -5.55 13.08 -11.67
N ASP A 359 -5.19 14.27 -12.14
CA ASP A 359 -6.08 15.41 -12.07
C ASP A 359 -7.13 15.40 -13.22
N PRO A 360 -8.18 16.24 -13.18
CA PRO A 360 -9.17 16.31 -14.25
C PRO A 360 -8.62 16.72 -15.62
N ASN A 361 -7.41 17.26 -15.70
CA ASN A 361 -6.73 17.64 -16.95
C ASN A 361 -5.82 16.51 -17.46
N GLY A 362 -5.70 15.38 -16.74
CA GLY A 362 -4.85 14.25 -17.09
C GLY A 362 -3.41 14.37 -16.59
N VAL A 363 -3.10 15.34 -15.73
CA VAL A 363 -1.76 15.42 -15.11
C VAL A 363 -1.61 14.32 -14.06
N ILE A 364 -0.54 13.55 -14.16
CA ILE A 364 -0.24 12.42 -13.28
C ILE A 364 0.69 12.88 -12.16
N TYR A 365 0.29 12.64 -10.92
CA TYR A 365 1.05 12.89 -9.70
C TYR A 365 1.48 11.56 -9.09
N VAL A 366 2.75 11.44 -8.70
CA VAL A 366 3.32 10.23 -8.12
C VAL A 366 4.04 10.58 -6.83
N THR A 367 3.81 9.83 -5.76
CA THR A 367 4.67 9.90 -4.57
C THR A 367 5.95 9.12 -4.81
N ASN A 368 7.08 9.70 -4.47
CA ASN A 368 8.42 9.15 -4.67
C ASN A 368 9.15 9.09 -3.34
N GLY A 369 9.87 8.01 -3.04
CA GLY A 369 10.53 7.81 -1.76
C GLY A 369 9.57 7.42 -0.63
N SER A 370 8.65 6.48 -0.89
CA SER A 370 7.58 6.09 0.05
C SER A 370 8.06 5.38 1.33
N VAL A 371 9.34 5.05 1.42
CA VAL A 371 10.00 4.48 2.60
C VAL A 371 11.13 5.37 3.11
N MET A 372 11.10 6.67 2.78
CA MET A 372 12.17 7.63 3.08
C MET A 372 11.65 8.78 3.96
N PRO A 373 11.77 8.68 5.29
CA PRO A 373 11.38 9.77 6.18
C PRO A 373 12.14 11.07 5.85
N GLY A 374 11.41 12.18 5.65
CA GLY A 374 11.98 13.47 5.29
C GLY A 374 12.57 13.54 3.87
N GLY A 375 12.70 12.42 3.18
CA GLY A 375 13.23 12.31 1.82
C GLY A 375 12.18 12.14 0.73
N GLY A 376 10.91 11.97 1.12
CA GLY A 376 9.82 11.78 0.18
C GLY A 376 9.41 13.04 -0.57
N SER A 377 8.80 12.85 -1.74
CA SER A 377 8.32 13.93 -2.60
C SER A 377 7.08 13.53 -3.38
N ILE A 378 6.36 14.51 -3.92
CA ILE A 378 5.39 14.33 -4.98
C ILE A 378 5.99 14.91 -6.26
N VAL A 379 5.93 14.13 -7.34
CA VAL A 379 6.43 14.51 -8.66
C VAL A 379 5.33 14.37 -9.71
N THR A 380 5.42 15.17 -10.79
CA THR A 380 4.58 15.06 -12.00
C THR A 380 5.43 14.67 -13.19
N LEU A 381 4.87 13.84 -14.08
CA LEU A 381 5.53 13.52 -15.35
C LEU A 381 5.40 14.69 -16.32
N ASN A 382 6.51 15.18 -16.85
CA ASN A 382 6.51 16.18 -17.91
C ASN A 382 6.04 15.53 -19.22
N GLN A 383 4.94 16.00 -19.76
CA GLN A 383 4.42 15.58 -21.07
C GLN A 383 5.12 16.31 -22.22
#